data_7b2bb4fcf257431ff499352ac787ffce
#
_entry.id   7b2bb4fcf257431ff499352ac787ffce
#
_cell.length_a   1.000
_cell.length_b   1.000
_cell.length_c   1.000
_cell.angle_alpha   90.00
_cell.angle_beta   90.00
_cell.angle_gamma   90.00
#
_symmetry.space_group_name_H-M   'P 1'
#
loop_
_entity.id
_entity.type
_entity.pdbx_description
1 polymer ?
#
loop_
_entity_poly.entity_id
_entity_poly.type
_entity_poly.pdbx_seq_one_letter_code
_entity_poly.pdbx_strand_id
1 'polypeptide(L)'
;TMMGRPQKLIILLLTVLVTVPIATTARSAESVAFPTQEWSFNGPFGTFNRGELQRGFQVYKEVCATCHSLNFISFRNLTDLGFNENEVKAIAAEFQVEDGPNNEGDMFERAAIPSDMWPSPYPNDNAARASNNGALPPDLSLMVDARAGGADYLYALLSGYHETPQGKEIGEGMYYNAYYPGNQIAMPSPLVEDGVEYGDGTRATLVQQ
;
A
#
# COMPACT_ATOMS: atom_id res chain seq x y z
N THR A 1 -76.13 40.63 -43.73
CA THR A 1 -75.47 39.27 -43.77
C THR A 1 -74.05 39.36 -43.23
N MET A 2 -73.89 39.06 -41.93
CA MET A 2 -72.54 39.02 -41.30
C MET A 2 -72.26 37.58 -40.90
N MET A 3 -71.23 37.04 -41.53
CA MET A 3 -70.72 35.67 -41.26
C MET A 3 -69.85 35.74 -40.02
N GLY A 4 -70.27 35.05 -38.97
CA GLY A 4 -69.44 34.80 -37.75
C GLY A 4 -68.35 33.72 -37.97
N ARG A 5 -67.11 34.04 -37.64
CA ARG A 5 -66.00 33.09 -37.64
C ARG A 5 -65.99 32.32 -36.31
N PRO A 6 -65.79 30.98 -36.31
CA PRO A 6 -65.65 30.22 -35.08
C PRO A 6 -64.23 30.40 -34.52
N GLN A 7 -64.09 30.82 -33.28
CA GLN A 7 -62.89 30.85 -32.49
C GLN A 7 -62.50 29.40 -32.13
N LYS A 8 -61.32 28.93 -32.64
CA LYS A 8 -60.73 27.68 -32.23
C LYS A 8 -60.03 27.87 -30.87
N LEU A 9 -60.61 27.27 -29.86
CA LEU A 9 -60.02 27.18 -28.53
C LEU A 9 -58.85 26.15 -28.55
N ILE A 10 -57.61 26.63 -28.51
CA ILE A 10 -56.39 25.79 -28.40
C ILE A 10 -56.19 25.52 -26.91
N ILE A 11 -56.51 24.29 -26.48
CA ILE A 11 -56.19 23.80 -25.13
C ILE A 11 -54.73 23.38 -25.13
N LEU A 12 -53.86 24.18 -24.49
CA LEU A 12 -52.46 23.87 -24.27
C LEU A 12 -52.35 22.91 -23.07
N LEU A 13 -52.15 21.60 -23.34
CA LEU A 13 -51.85 20.62 -22.29
C LEU A 13 -50.39 20.81 -21.83
N LEU A 14 -50.23 21.42 -20.68
CA LEU A 14 -48.93 21.52 -20.01
C LEU A 14 -48.62 20.19 -19.31
N THR A 15 -47.86 19.31 -19.94
CA THR A 15 -47.30 18.10 -19.32
C THR A 15 -46.16 18.49 -18.38
N VAL A 16 -46.43 18.52 -17.09
CA VAL A 16 -45.41 18.68 -16.05
C VAL A 16 -44.65 17.35 -15.94
N LEU A 17 -43.44 17.32 -16.48
CA LEU A 17 -42.50 16.20 -16.34
C LEU A 17 -41.91 16.25 -14.91
N VAL A 18 -42.46 15.46 -13.99
CA VAL A 18 -41.91 15.30 -12.65
C VAL A 18 -40.65 14.43 -12.75
N THR A 19 -39.48 15.04 -12.79
CA THR A 19 -38.21 14.34 -12.64
C THR A 19 -38.03 13.95 -11.18
N VAL A 20 -38.27 12.66 -10.88
CA VAL A 20 -37.93 12.08 -9.57
C VAL A 20 -36.39 11.91 -9.53
N PRO A 21 -35.66 12.58 -8.61
CA PRO A 21 -34.24 12.33 -8.46
C PRO A 21 -34.05 10.90 -7.93
N ILE A 22 -33.45 10.02 -8.72
CA ILE A 22 -32.97 8.72 -8.25
C ILE A 22 -31.77 9.04 -7.36
N ALA A 23 -32.00 9.08 -6.04
CA ALA A 23 -30.93 9.13 -5.06
C ALA A 23 -30.17 7.80 -5.12
N THR A 24 -29.08 7.78 -5.86
CA THR A 24 -28.09 6.69 -5.75
C THR A 24 -27.47 6.84 -4.37
N THR A 25 -27.88 5.98 -3.44
CA THR A 25 -27.18 5.81 -2.16
C THR A 25 -25.77 5.32 -2.48
N ALA A 26 -24.80 6.23 -2.41
CA ALA A 26 -23.40 5.83 -2.38
C ALA A 26 -23.24 4.95 -1.12
N ARG A 27 -23.09 3.65 -1.32
CA ARG A 27 -22.65 2.75 -0.25
C ARG A 27 -21.23 3.17 0.06
N SER A 28 -21.01 3.82 1.21
CA SER A 28 -19.66 3.95 1.75
C SER A 28 -19.12 2.53 1.92
N ALA A 29 -17.90 2.29 1.45
CA ALA A 29 -17.22 1.03 1.73
C ALA A 29 -17.28 0.82 3.25
N GLU A 30 -17.84 -0.30 3.67
CA GLU A 30 -17.96 -0.66 5.08
C GLU A 30 -16.54 -0.69 5.65
N SER A 31 -16.26 0.20 6.60
CA SER A 31 -14.96 0.23 7.27
C SER A 31 -14.85 -1.04 8.12
N VAL A 32 -13.97 -1.94 7.73
CA VAL A 32 -13.71 -3.15 8.50
C VAL A 32 -13.04 -2.73 9.82
N ALA A 33 -13.67 -3.06 10.94
CA ALA A 33 -13.06 -2.84 12.25
C ALA A 33 -11.87 -3.79 12.42
N PHE A 34 -10.72 -3.27 12.83
CA PHE A 34 -9.51 -4.03 13.11
C PHE A 34 -9.03 -3.76 14.55
N PRO A 35 -8.27 -4.71 15.15
CA PRO A 35 -7.77 -4.56 16.50
C PRO A 35 -6.74 -3.43 16.59
N THR A 36 -6.75 -2.71 17.69
CA THR A 36 -5.71 -1.74 18.06
C THR A 36 -4.60 -2.42 18.83
N GLN A 37 -3.36 -1.95 18.65
CA GLN A 37 -2.18 -2.43 19.35
C GLN A 37 -1.65 -1.39 20.34
N GLU A 38 -0.99 -1.87 21.37
CA GLU A 38 -0.27 -0.99 22.30
C GLU A 38 1.17 -0.78 21.81
N TRP A 39 1.34 0.27 20.99
CA TRP A 39 2.65 0.60 20.44
C TRP A 39 3.49 1.38 21.45
N SER A 40 4.78 1.04 21.56
CA SER A 40 5.75 1.76 22.41
C SER A 40 5.91 3.23 22.05
N PHE A 41 5.61 3.60 20.82
CA PHE A 41 5.69 4.97 20.30
C PHE A 41 4.38 5.77 20.46
N ASN A 42 3.33 5.18 21.05
CA ASN A 42 2.08 5.89 21.28
C ASN A 42 2.17 6.91 22.43
N GLY A 43 1.39 7.99 22.29
CA GLY A 43 1.26 9.02 23.32
C GLY A 43 2.43 10.02 23.37
N PRO A 44 2.34 11.02 24.28
CA PRO A 44 3.27 12.16 24.30
C PRO A 44 4.70 11.80 24.74
N PHE A 45 4.90 10.64 25.33
CA PHE A 45 6.21 10.12 25.78
C PHE A 45 6.59 8.83 25.06
N GLY A 46 5.86 8.47 23.99
CA GLY A 46 6.15 7.29 23.23
C GLY A 46 7.53 7.36 22.54
N THR A 47 8.21 6.24 22.45
CA THR A 47 9.51 6.11 21.81
C THR A 47 9.57 4.86 20.97
N PHE A 48 10.25 4.93 19.85
CA PHE A 48 10.53 3.76 19.02
C PHE A 48 11.61 2.89 19.64
N ASN A 49 11.37 1.58 19.66
CA ASN A 49 12.39 0.60 19.99
C ASN A 49 13.25 0.35 18.74
N ARG A 50 14.52 0.76 18.79
CA ARG A 50 15.43 0.66 17.63
C ARG A 50 15.68 -0.79 17.19
N GLY A 51 15.73 -1.73 18.12
CA GLY A 51 15.89 -3.15 17.78
C GLY A 51 14.69 -3.67 16.97
N GLU A 52 13.46 -3.28 17.35
CA GLU A 52 12.25 -3.62 16.59
C GLU A 52 12.24 -2.95 15.21
N LEU A 53 12.65 -1.68 15.12
CA LEU A 53 12.77 -0.99 13.83
C LEU A 53 13.78 -1.66 12.89
N GLN A 54 14.92 -2.11 13.42
CA GLN A 54 15.95 -2.80 12.63
C GLN A 54 15.47 -4.19 12.16
N ARG A 55 14.74 -4.93 13.01
CA ARG A 55 14.10 -6.19 12.58
C ARG A 55 13.04 -5.94 11.52
N GLY A 56 12.17 -4.94 11.70
CA GLY A 56 11.20 -4.54 10.68
C GLY A 56 11.83 -4.11 9.36
N PHE A 57 12.97 -3.40 9.42
CA PHE A 57 13.75 -3.09 8.24
C PHE A 57 14.30 -4.36 7.55
N GLN A 58 14.76 -5.33 8.30
CA GLN A 58 15.21 -6.61 7.75
C GLN A 58 14.05 -7.34 7.03
N VAL A 59 12.86 -7.37 7.65
CA VAL A 59 11.66 -7.93 6.99
C VAL A 59 11.34 -7.17 5.70
N TYR A 60 11.40 -5.83 5.71
CA TYR A 60 11.21 -5.07 4.48
C TYR A 60 12.22 -5.49 3.41
N LYS A 61 13.51 -5.49 3.74
CA LYS A 61 14.61 -5.79 2.81
C LYS A 61 14.51 -7.19 2.20
N GLU A 62 14.18 -8.19 3.02
CA GLU A 62 14.19 -9.60 2.61
C GLU A 62 12.86 -10.07 2.00
N VAL A 63 11.74 -9.45 2.38
CA VAL A 63 10.40 -9.87 1.97
C VAL A 63 9.72 -8.80 1.12
N CYS A 64 9.45 -7.62 1.69
CA CYS A 64 8.58 -6.61 1.06
C CYS A 64 9.21 -5.97 -0.18
N ALA A 65 10.52 -5.71 -0.16
CA ALA A 65 11.27 -5.04 -1.22
C ALA A 65 11.28 -5.82 -2.55
N THR A 66 10.91 -7.11 -2.53
CA THR A 66 10.74 -7.92 -3.75
C THR A 66 9.64 -7.38 -4.66
N CYS A 67 8.61 -6.74 -4.08
CA CYS A 67 7.45 -6.26 -4.79
C CYS A 67 7.15 -4.76 -4.56
N HIS A 68 7.55 -4.21 -3.42
CA HIS A 68 7.20 -2.85 -3.00
C HIS A 68 8.39 -1.90 -3.01
N SER A 69 8.20 -0.71 -3.59
CA SER A 69 9.17 0.37 -3.58
C SER A 69 9.15 1.20 -2.29
N LEU A 70 10.24 1.96 -2.07
CA LEU A 70 10.37 3.03 -1.08
C LEU A 70 10.92 4.29 -1.77
N ASN A 71 10.18 4.84 -2.71
CA ASN A 71 10.64 5.90 -3.61
C ASN A 71 11.00 7.23 -2.90
N PHE A 72 10.53 7.44 -1.66
CA PHE A 72 10.80 8.65 -0.89
C PHE A 72 11.80 8.43 0.25
N ILE A 73 12.42 7.26 0.32
CA ILE A 73 13.39 6.90 1.36
C ILE A 73 14.77 6.73 0.73
N SER A 74 15.75 7.47 1.23
CA SER A 74 17.16 7.28 0.88
C SER A 74 17.86 6.40 1.92
N PHE A 75 18.98 5.75 1.54
CA PHE A 75 19.70 4.88 2.48
C PHE A 75 20.13 5.61 3.75
N ARG A 76 20.47 6.90 3.68
CA ARG A 76 20.83 7.72 4.87
C ARG A 76 19.74 7.76 5.93
N ASN A 77 18.46 7.57 5.56
CA ASN A 77 17.36 7.55 6.53
C ASN A 77 17.41 6.33 7.47
N LEU A 78 18.22 5.30 7.15
CA LEU A 78 18.45 4.17 8.04
C LEU A 78 19.13 4.59 9.36
N THR A 79 19.78 5.75 9.42
CA THR A 79 20.30 6.29 10.67
C THR A 79 19.19 6.54 11.71
N ASP A 80 17.98 6.87 11.26
CA ASP A 80 16.82 7.06 12.15
C ASP A 80 16.39 5.75 12.83
N LEU A 81 16.68 4.60 12.19
CA LEU A 81 16.46 3.27 12.75
C LEU A 81 17.59 2.84 13.73
N GLY A 82 18.64 3.66 13.86
CA GLY A 82 19.75 3.43 14.76
C GLY A 82 20.99 2.77 14.12
N PHE A 83 21.03 2.60 12.80
CA PHE A 83 22.25 2.20 12.09
C PHE A 83 23.28 3.34 12.11
N ASN A 84 24.55 3.02 12.30
CA ASN A 84 25.62 4.00 12.16
C ASN A 84 25.98 4.25 10.69
N GLU A 85 26.74 5.32 10.42
CA GLU A 85 27.10 5.71 9.05
C GLU A 85 27.83 4.62 8.25
N ASN A 86 28.66 3.80 8.91
CA ASN A 86 29.40 2.73 8.23
C ASN A 86 28.47 1.57 7.87
N GLU A 87 27.54 1.25 8.74
CA GLU A 87 26.48 0.25 8.47
C GLU A 87 25.59 0.72 7.32
N VAL A 88 25.16 1.98 7.33
CA VAL A 88 24.36 2.55 6.22
C VAL A 88 25.13 2.50 4.89
N LYS A 89 26.42 2.80 4.88
CA LYS A 89 27.27 2.66 3.68
C LYS A 89 27.38 1.24 3.21
N ALA A 90 27.55 0.29 4.14
CA ALA A 90 27.63 -1.14 3.82
C ALA A 90 26.31 -1.66 3.23
N ILE A 91 25.17 -1.30 3.85
CA ILE A 91 23.83 -1.67 3.35
C ILE A 91 23.59 -1.05 1.96
N ALA A 92 23.89 0.22 1.76
CA ALA A 92 23.72 0.87 0.46
C ALA A 92 24.53 0.16 -0.64
N ALA A 93 25.79 -0.20 -0.34
CA ALA A 93 26.69 -0.83 -1.29
C ALA A 93 26.25 -2.22 -1.76
N GLU A 94 25.27 -2.84 -1.09
CA GLU A 94 24.67 -4.11 -1.55
C GLU A 94 23.76 -3.93 -2.78
N PHE A 95 23.38 -2.69 -3.10
CA PHE A 95 22.46 -2.36 -4.18
C PHE A 95 23.17 -1.68 -5.33
N GLN A 96 22.70 -1.92 -6.55
CA GLN A 96 23.15 -1.22 -7.74
C GLN A 96 22.13 -0.14 -8.12
N VAL A 97 22.63 1.01 -8.53
CA VAL A 97 21.82 2.13 -9.02
C VAL A 97 22.39 2.62 -10.33
N GLU A 98 21.51 3.04 -11.24
CA GLU A 98 21.91 3.69 -12.48
C GLU A 98 22.37 5.12 -12.17
N ASP A 99 23.48 5.53 -12.76
CA ASP A 99 24.08 6.85 -12.63
C ASP A 99 24.60 7.34 -13.98
N GLY A 100 24.89 8.62 -14.07
CA GLY A 100 25.40 9.22 -15.31
C GLY A 100 24.54 10.42 -15.78
N PRO A 101 24.75 10.85 -17.04
CA PRO A 101 25.70 10.28 -18.00
C PRO A 101 27.18 10.55 -17.63
N ASN A 102 28.07 9.63 -18.02
CA ASN A 102 29.50 9.83 -17.94
C ASN A 102 29.99 10.86 -18.99
N ASN A 103 31.30 11.06 -19.12
CA ASN A 103 31.86 12.03 -20.06
C ASN A 103 31.61 11.67 -21.54
N GLU A 104 31.34 10.41 -21.82
CA GLU A 104 31.01 9.88 -23.14
C GLU A 104 29.51 9.96 -23.44
N GLY A 105 28.67 10.28 -22.43
CA GLY A 105 27.22 10.37 -22.54
C GLY A 105 26.48 9.10 -22.18
N ASP A 106 27.16 8.09 -21.66
CA ASP A 106 26.60 6.79 -21.33
C ASP A 106 26.09 6.74 -19.87
N MET A 107 24.97 6.07 -19.64
CA MET A 107 24.50 5.67 -18.32
C MET A 107 25.30 4.43 -17.85
N PHE A 108 25.56 4.34 -16.57
CA PHE A 108 26.30 3.22 -15.99
C PHE A 108 25.73 2.81 -14.62
N GLU A 109 25.99 1.59 -14.23
CA GLU A 109 25.61 1.10 -12.89
C GLU A 109 26.77 1.28 -11.92
N ARG A 110 26.45 1.64 -10.69
CA ARG A 110 27.38 1.68 -9.57
C ARG A 110 26.73 1.18 -8.29
N ALA A 111 27.56 0.81 -7.32
CA ALA A 111 27.07 0.59 -5.96
C ALA A 111 26.42 1.87 -5.40
N ALA A 112 25.28 1.69 -4.73
CA ALA A 112 24.57 2.81 -4.11
C ALA A 112 25.37 3.39 -2.93
N ILE A 113 25.13 4.67 -2.66
CA ILE A 113 25.69 5.43 -1.56
C ILE A 113 24.55 5.95 -0.65
N PRO A 114 24.84 6.43 0.56
CA PRO A 114 23.80 6.85 1.52
C PRO A 114 22.83 7.93 1.01
N SER A 115 23.21 8.74 0.03
CA SER A 115 22.34 9.77 -0.57
C SER A 115 21.37 9.22 -1.62
N ASP A 116 21.61 8.02 -2.13
CA ASP A 116 20.75 7.44 -3.14
C ASP A 116 19.41 7.00 -2.54
N MET A 117 18.37 7.03 -3.36
CA MET A 117 17.07 6.52 -3.01
C MET A 117 17.09 4.99 -3.04
N TRP A 118 16.19 4.38 -2.28
CA TRP A 118 16.00 2.94 -2.33
C TRP A 118 15.55 2.51 -3.75
N PRO A 119 16.23 1.55 -4.39
CA PRO A 119 15.86 1.16 -5.75
C PRO A 119 14.50 0.47 -5.80
N SER A 120 13.72 0.79 -6.82
CA SER A 120 12.44 0.12 -7.06
C SER A 120 12.66 -1.30 -7.60
N PRO A 121 11.82 -2.29 -7.18
CA PRO A 121 11.93 -3.67 -7.67
C PRO A 121 11.56 -3.83 -9.15
N TYR A 122 10.84 -2.86 -9.71
CA TYR A 122 10.39 -2.86 -11.10
C TYR A 122 10.75 -1.54 -11.78
N PRO A 123 11.10 -1.57 -13.08
CA PRO A 123 11.46 -0.36 -13.82
C PRO A 123 10.28 0.59 -14.06
N ASN A 124 9.05 0.09 -13.99
CA ASN A 124 7.81 0.86 -14.17
C ASN A 124 6.57 0.07 -13.72
N ASP A 125 5.42 0.76 -13.62
CA ASP A 125 4.14 0.19 -13.21
C ASP A 125 3.66 -0.96 -14.10
N ASN A 126 3.94 -0.93 -15.39
CA ASN A 126 3.51 -2.00 -16.31
C ASN A 126 4.27 -3.30 -16.03
N ALA A 127 5.57 -3.21 -15.77
CA ALA A 127 6.39 -4.36 -15.37
C ALA A 127 5.93 -4.89 -14.00
N ALA A 128 5.64 -4.00 -13.04
CA ALA A 128 5.09 -4.38 -11.74
C ALA A 128 3.76 -5.14 -11.88
N ARG A 129 2.83 -4.62 -12.67
CA ARG A 129 1.54 -5.30 -12.94
C ARG A 129 1.70 -6.65 -13.63
N ALA A 130 2.59 -6.74 -14.62
CA ALA A 130 2.85 -7.98 -15.33
C ALA A 130 3.36 -9.09 -14.39
N SER A 131 4.18 -8.73 -13.41
CA SER A 131 4.73 -9.66 -12.44
C SER A 131 3.77 -10.01 -11.28
N ASN A 132 2.67 -9.24 -11.12
CA ASN A 132 1.75 -9.36 -9.98
C ASN A 132 0.29 -9.58 -10.43
N ASN A 133 0.04 -10.40 -11.45
CA ASN A 133 -1.30 -10.74 -11.96
C ASN A 133 -2.19 -9.51 -12.23
N GLY A 134 -1.60 -8.41 -12.74
CA GLY A 134 -2.30 -7.17 -13.02
C GLY A 134 -2.42 -6.20 -11.84
N ALA A 135 -2.11 -6.62 -10.62
CA ALA A 135 -2.08 -5.75 -9.45
C ALA A 135 -0.82 -4.87 -9.44
N LEU A 136 -0.94 -3.66 -8.93
CA LEU A 136 0.19 -2.77 -8.70
C LEU A 136 0.52 -2.73 -7.21
N PRO A 137 1.66 -3.29 -6.76
CA PRO A 137 2.10 -3.13 -5.38
C PRO A 137 2.34 -1.65 -5.08
N PRO A 138 1.70 -1.08 -4.04
CA PRO A 138 1.90 0.33 -3.73
C PRO A 138 3.30 0.59 -3.16
N ASP A 139 3.79 1.82 -3.35
CA ASP A 139 4.96 2.33 -2.65
C ASP A 139 4.69 2.40 -1.14
N LEU A 140 5.62 1.93 -0.32
CA LEU A 140 5.45 1.84 1.13
C LEU A 140 5.98 3.06 1.91
N SER A 141 6.63 4.02 1.26
CA SER A 141 7.31 5.15 1.92
C SER A 141 6.41 5.92 2.88
N LEU A 142 5.14 6.10 2.55
CA LEU A 142 4.15 6.87 3.33
C LEU A 142 2.93 6.03 3.73
N MET A 143 3.04 4.71 3.68
CA MET A 143 1.88 3.82 3.81
C MET A 143 1.18 3.96 5.16
N VAL A 144 1.92 4.14 6.25
CA VAL A 144 1.36 4.33 7.60
C VAL A 144 0.47 5.57 7.65
N ASP A 145 0.92 6.70 7.08
CA ASP A 145 0.15 7.95 7.07
C ASP A 145 -1.00 7.93 6.04
N ALA A 146 -0.82 7.16 4.97
CA ALA A 146 -1.79 7.07 3.88
C ALA A 146 -2.99 6.16 4.18
N ARG A 147 -3.00 5.47 5.33
CA ARG A 147 -4.09 4.56 5.72
C ARG A 147 -4.74 4.98 7.03
N ALA A 148 -6.07 5.06 7.02
CA ALA A 148 -6.83 5.23 8.26
C ALA A 148 -6.51 4.07 9.21
N GLY A 149 -6.14 4.41 10.45
CA GLY A 149 -5.66 3.43 11.43
C GLY A 149 -4.15 3.21 11.45
N GLY A 150 -3.41 3.74 10.45
CA GLY A 150 -1.95 3.75 10.48
C GLY A 150 -1.31 2.39 10.73
N ALA A 151 -0.48 2.32 11.77
CA ALA A 151 0.22 1.10 12.16
C ALA A 151 -0.73 -0.04 12.56
N ASP A 152 -1.85 0.26 13.24
CA ASP A 152 -2.85 -0.74 13.61
C ASP A 152 -3.46 -1.42 12.40
N TYR A 153 -3.79 -0.63 11.36
CA TYR A 153 -4.31 -1.18 10.11
C TYR A 153 -3.28 -2.08 9.41
N LEU A 154 -2.02 -1.64 9.35
CA LEU A 154 -0.97 -2.43 8.68
C LEU A 154 -0.70 -3.73 9.43
N TYR A 155 -0.66 -3.70 10.76
CA TYR A 155 -0.54 -4.89 11.57
C TYR A 155 -1.71 -5.86 11.33
N ALA A 156 -2.94 -5.35 11.38
CA ALA A 156 -4.12 -6.14 11.09
C ALA A 156 -4.09 -6.73 9.68
N LEU A 157 -3.73 -5.93 8.68
CA LEU A 157 -3.61 -6.38 7.30
C LEU A 157 -2.62 -7.54 7.16
N LEU A 158 -1.42 -7.39 7.71
CA LEU A 158 -0.35 -8.39 7.58
C LEU A 158 -0.64 -9.67 8.36
N SER A 159 -1.34 -9.57 9.49
CA SER A 159 -1.77 -10.71 10.30
C SER A 159 -3.16 -11.27 9.95
N GLY A 160 -3.89 -10.62 9.05
CA GLY A 160 -5.30 -10.92 8.74
C GLY A 160 -5.53 -11.98 7.66
N TYR A 161 -4.51 -12.66 7.20
CA TYR A 161 -4.62 -13.76 6.24
C TYR A 161 -5.08 -15.03 6.94
N HIS A 162 -6.17 -15.59 6.44
CA HIS A 162 -6.78 -16.83 6.95
C HIS A 162 -7.30 -17.67 5.79
N GLU A 163 -7.68 -18.90 6.09
CA GLU A 163 -8.44 -19.71 5.15
C GLU A 163 -9.77 -19.02 4.81
N THR A 164 -10.17 -19.15 3.55
CA THR A 164 -11.43 -18.56 3.09
C THR A 164 -12.62 -19.17 3.85
N PRO A 165 -13.46 -18.38 4.51
CA PRO A 165 -14.63 -18.88 5.21
C PRO A 165 -15.56 -19.66 4.28
N GLN A 166 -16.21 -20.69 4.82
CA GLN A 166 -17.14 -21.52 4.06
C GLN A 166 -18.27 -20.68 3.42
N GLY A 167 -18.51 -20.89 2.14
CA GLY A 167 -19.53 -20.16 1.38
C GLY A 167 -19.11 -18.80 0.86
N LYS A 168 -17.87 -18.36 1.10
CA LYS A 168 -17.32 -17.12 0.52
C LYS A 168 -16.53 -17.46 -0.75
N GLU A 169 -16.87 -16.81 -1.84
CA GLU A 169 -16.13 -16.90 -3.09
C GLU A 169 -15.01 -15.85 -3.12
N ILE A 170 -13.83 -16.26 -3.54
CA ILE A 170 -12.66 -15.39 -3.74
C ILE A 170 -12.33 -15.37 -5.23
N GLY A 171 -12.04 -14.19 -5.76
CA GLY A 171 -11.65 -14.00 -7.14
C GLY A 171 -10.35 -14.74 -7.49
N GLU A 172 -10.17 -15.09 -8.76
CA GLU A 172 -8.95 -15.70 -9.25
C GLU A 172 -7.73 -14.79 -8.97
N GLY A 173 -6.66 -15.34 -8.43
CA GLY A 173 -5.46 -14.59 -8.05
C GLY A 173 -5.62 -13.68 -6.83
N MET A 174 -6.73 -13.82 -6.09
CA MET A 174 -6.98 -13.08 -4.86
C MET A 174 -6.83 -13.99 -3.63
N TYR A 175 -6.54 -13.38 -2.49
CA TYR A 175 -6.38 -14.05 -1.20
C TYR A 175 -7.37 -13.47 -0.20
N TYR A 176 -7.91 -14.32 0.67
CA TYR A 176 -8.78 -13.85 1.75
C TYR A 176 -7.95 -13.13 2.81
N ASN A 177 -8.42 -11.95 3.19
CA ASN A 177 -7.87 -11.20 4.31
C ASN A 177 -9.03 -10.59 5.12
N ALA A 178 -9.07 -10.84 6.41
CA ALA A 178 -10.18 -10.44 7.28
C ALA A 178 -10.34 -8.91 7.38
N TYR A 179 -9.25 -8.16 7.21
CA TYR A 179 -9.21 -6.71 7.45
C TYR A 179 -9.08 -5.87 6.18
N TYR A 180 -8.84 -6.49 5.03
CA TYR A 180 -8.84 -5.75 3.77
C TYR A 180 -10.27 -5.45 3.30
N PRO A 181 -10.56 -4.24 2.77
CA PRO A 181 -11.90 -3.92 2.26
C PRO A 181 -12.39 -4.94 1.24
N GLY A 182 -13.59 -5.48 1.45
CA GLY A 182 -14.14 -6.58 0.64
C GLY A 182 -13.55 -7.96 0.95
N ASN A 183 -12.62 -8.06 1.90
CA ASN A 183 -11.95 -9.29 2.35
C ASN A 183 -11.21 -10.07 1.26
N GLN A 184 -10.80 -9.43 0.17
CA GLN A 184 -9.98 -10.05 -0.89
C GLN A 184 -8.87 -9.08 -1.31
N ILE A 185 -7.66 -9.55 -1.35
CA ILE A 185 -6.47 -8.79 -1.71
C ILE A 185 -5.62 -9.57 -2.71
N ALA A 186 -5.03 -8.87 -3.69
CA ALA A 186 -4.16 -9.49 -4.68
C ALA A 186 -2.78 -9.89 -4.11
N MET A 187 -2.33 -9.24 -3.02
CA MET A 187 -1.10 -9.57 -2.35
C MET A 187 -1.25 -10.93 -1.63
N PRO A 188 -0.41 -11.95 -1.91
CA PRO A 188 -0.36 -13.16 -1.09
C PRO A 188 0.10 -12.83 0.32
N SER A 189 -0.13 -13.73 1.29
CA SER A 189 0.42 -13.57 2.65
C SER A 189 1.94 -13.45 2.59
N PRO A 190 2.52 -12.29 2.93
CA PRO A 190 3.96 -12.09 2.79
C PRO A 190 4.74 -12.65 3.97
N LEU A 191 4.10 -12.82 5.12
CA LEU A 191 4.75 -13.27 6.34
C LEU A 191 4.43 -14.72 6.63
N VAL A 192 5.45 -15.47 7.03
CA VAL A 192 5.35 -16.86 7.50
C VAL A 192 6.17 -17.03 8.78
N GLU A 193 5.76 -17.96 9.63
CA GLU A 193 6.53 -18.30 10.84
C GLU A 193 7.98 -18.62 10.46
N ASP A 194 8.93 -18.01 11.18
CA ASP A 194 10.37 -18.15 10.96
C ASP A 194 10.83 -17.81 9.52
N GLY A 195 10.09 -16.90 8.83
CA GLY A 195 10.35 -16.50 7.44
C GLY A 195 11.61 -15.67 7.25
N VAL A 196 12.12 -15.04 8.30
CA VAL A 196 13.40 -14.34 8.35
C VAL A 196 14.23 -14.85 9.54
N GLU A 197 15.56 -14.73 9.47
CA GLU A 197 16.46 -15.09 10.55
C GLU A 197 17.10 -13.81 11.11
N TYR A 198 16.65 -13.39 12.30
CA TYR A 198 17.19 -12.18 12.92
C TYR A 198 18.56 -12.43 13.54
N GLY A 199 19.52 -11.53 13.26
CA GLY A 199 20.88 -11.62 13.75
C GLY A 199 21.02 -11.52 15.29
N ASP A 200 19.99 -11.02 15.98
CA ASP A 200 19.93 -10.93 17.45
C ASP A 200 19.38 -12.20 18.12
N GLY A 201 18.99 -13.22 17.33
CA GLY A 201 18.44 -14.48 17.81
C GLY A 201 16.96 -14.38 18.23
N THR A 202 16.28 -13.26 18.01
CA THR A 202 14.84 -13.15 18.22
C THR A 202 14.12 -14.08 17.25
N ARG A 203 13.10 -14.80 17.73
CA ARG A 203 12.32 -15.67 16.85
C ARG A 203 11.37 -14.84 15.96
N ALA A 204 11.39 -15.09 14.67
CA ALA A 204 10.56 -14.38 13.69
C ALA A 204 9.14 -14.96 13.60
N THR A 205 8.38 -14.88 14.69
CA THR A 205 6.95 -15.20 14.67
C THR A 205 6.19 -14.18 13.82
N LEU A 206 4.97 -14.49 13.39
CA LEU A 206 4.13 -13.54 12.65
C LEU A 206 3.95 -12.21 13.40
N VAL A 207 3.91 -12.24 14.72
CA VAL A 207 3.77 -11.04 15.56
C VAL A 207 5.07 -10.24 15.66
N GLN A 208 6.24 -10.89 15.48
CA GLN A 208 7.57 -10.26 15.56
C GLN A 208 8.07 -9.76 14.20
N GLN A 209 7.46 -10.15 13.13
CA GLN A 209 7.71 -9.65 11.78
C GLN A 209 6.86 -8.42 11.48
#